data_bfa77e88d72ee76598b6726a742cbfa3
#
_entry.id   bfa77e88d72ee76598b6726a742cbfa3
#
_cell.length_a   1.000
_cell.length_b   1.000
_cell.length_c   1.000
_cell.angle_alpha   90.00
_cell.angle_beta   90.00
_cell.angle_gamma   90.00
#
_symmetry.space_group_name_H-M   'P 1'
#
loop_
_entity.id
_entity.type
_entity.pdbx_description
1 polymer ?
#
loop_
_entity_poly.entity_id
_entity_poly.type
_entity_poly.pdbx_seq_one_letter_code
_entity_poly.pdbx_strand_id
1 'polypeptide(L)'
;MLHDIGKLEMPARLRHREDNFSPNETRAYEEHVGMGLVQARRMGLSAGAMAVIGQHHEHADGSGFPLKLKLERLAAAARIVALVNRYDNLCNPPSLANALTPHEALSLLFAQARSQFDANMLNSFIRMMGVYPAGSVVQLTDDRYGMVVSVNSSRPLKPRVMVHDPKVPRDEA
;
A
#
# COMPACT_ATOMS: atom_id res chain seq x y z
N MET A 1 2.23 -5.42 10.07
CA MET A 1 1.34 -6.60 10.04
C MET A 1 0.14 -6.46 10.98
N LEU A 2 0.30 -5.87 12.16
CA LEU A 2 -0.82 -5.67 13.11
C LEU A 2 -1.42 -4.25 13.08
N HIS A 3 -1.10 -3.43 12.07
CA HIS A 3 -1.56 -2.04 12.02
C HIS A 3 -3.09 -1.93 11.99
N ASP A 4 -3.75 -2.89 11.38
CA ASP A 4 -5.20 -2.98 11.21
C ASP A 4 -5.91 -3.90 12.23
N ILE A 5 -5.25 -4.30 13.33
CA ILE A 5 -5.81 -5.26 14.30
C ILE A 5 -7.15 -4.79 14.89
N GLY A 6 -7.36 -3.48 15.00
CA GLY A 6 -8.63 -2.92 15.47
C GLY A 6 -9.84 -3.22 14.58
N LYS A 7 -9.60 -3.52 13.29
CA LYS A 7 -10.67 -3.90 12.36
C LYS A 7 -11.36 -5.22 12.74
N LEU A 8 -10.71 -6.07 13.55
CA LEU A 8 -11.31 -7.32 14.02
C LEU A 8 -12.55 -7.08 14.90
N GLU A 9 -12.61 -5.95 15.60
CA GLU A 9 -13.76 -5.59 16.46
C GLU A 9 -14.87 -4.87 15.69
N MET A 10 -14.65 -4.53 14.41
CA MET A 10 -15.62 -3.83 13.59
C MET A 10 -16.59 -4.78 12.90
N PRO A 11 -17.84 -4.32 12.62
CA PRO A 11 -18.73 -5.02 11.70
C PRO A 11 -18.04 -5.29 10.35
N ALA A 12 -18.25 -6.48 9.79
CA ALA A 12 -17.55 -6.92 8.57
C ALA A 12 -17.64 -5.91 7.42
N ARG A 13 -18.81 -5.28 7.22
CA ARG A 13 -19.02 -4.29 6.16
C ARG A 13 -18.19 -3.00 6.32
N LEU A 14 -17.72 -2.69 7.52
CA LEU A 14 -16.92 -1.49 7.79
C LEU A 14 -15.41 -1.75 7.81
N ARG A 15 -14.97 -3.00 7.67
CA ARG A 15 -13.53 -3.34 7.73
C ARG A 15 -12.72 -2.83 6.53
N HIS A 16 -13.39 -2.60 5.41
CA HIS A 16 -12.79 -2.06 4.20
C HIS A 16 -13.45 -0.72 3.88
N ARG A 17 -12.64 0.31 3.69
CA ARG A 17 -13.17 1.63 3.33
C ARG A 17 -13.71 1.58 1.91
N GLU A 18 -14.93 2.06 1.74
CA GLU A 18 -15.59 2.23 0.45
C GLU A 18 -15.78 3.71 0.14
N ASP A 19 -15.78 4.08 -1.14
CA ASP A 19 -15.91 5.48 -1.58
C ASP A 19 -17.31 6.07 -1.26
N ASN A 20 -18.30 5.21 -1.05
CA ASN A 20 -19.68 5.58 -0.78
C ASN A 20 -20.04 5.58 0.73
N PHE A 21 -19.05 5.51 1.63
CA PHE A 21 -19.32 5.63 3.05
C PHE A 21 -19.95 6.97 3.40
N SER A 22 -21.04 6.93 4.14
CA SER A 22 -21.61 8.12 4.80
C SER A 22 -20.62 8.71 5.80
N PRO A 23 -20.79 9.99 6.21
CA PRO A 23 -19.91 10.60 7.23
C PRO A 23 -19.86 9.80 8.54
N ASN A 24 -20.97 9.15 8.94
CA ASN A 24 -21.01 8.32 10.14
C ASN A 24 -20.24 7.01 9.96
N GLU A 25 -20.33 6.37 8.81
CA GLU A 25 -19.56 5.15 8.47
C GLU A 25 -18.08 5.45 8.37
N THR A 26 -17.71 6.59 7.77
CA THR A 26 -16.32 7.05 7.74
C THR A 26 -15.76 7.22 9.15
N ARG A 27 -16.50 7.89 10.05
CA ARG A 27 -16.09 8.06 11.45
C ARG A 27 -15.97 6.72 12.16
N ALA A 28 -16.96 5.83 11.99
CA ALA A 28 -16.92 4.50 12.56
C ALA A 28 -15.73 3.67 12.03
N TYR A 29 -15.39 3.81 10.73
CA TYR A 29 -14.20 3.20 10.16
C TYR A 29 -12.91 3.73 10.83
N GLU A 30 -12.79 5.03 11.04
CA GLU A 30 -11.62 5.67 11.64
C GLU A 30 -11.37 5.20 13.10
N GLU A 31 -12.41 4.75 13.81
CA GLU A 31 -12.31 4.23 15.20
C GLU A 31 -11.43 2.98 15.30
N HIS A 32 -11.19 2.22 14.20
CA HIS A 32 -10.33 1.03 14.28
C HIS A 32 -8.91 1.35 14.76
N VAL A 33 -8.41 2.57 14.52
CA VAL A 33 -7.10 2.99 15.01
C VAL A 33 -7.06 3.00 16.54
N GLY A 34 -8.10 3.57 17.16
CA GLY A 34 -8.26 3.59 18.61
C GLY A 34 -8.43 2.18 19.20
N MET A 35 -9.29 1.36 18.58
CA MET A 35 -9.50 -0.05 18.95
C MET A 35 -8.17 -0.82 18.85
N GLY A 36 -7.41 -0.61 17.78
CA GLY A 36 -6.11 -1.22 17.58
C GLY A 36 -5.09 -0.87 18.67
N LEU A 37 -5.08 0.38 19.13
CA LEU A 37 -4.23 0.81 20.26
C LEU A 37 -4.62 0.13 21.58
N VAL A 38 -5.91 -0.09 21.83
CA VAL A 38 -6.39 -0.83 23.01
C VAL A 38 -5.89 -2.27 22.96
N GLN A 39 -6.02 -2.95 21.82
CA GLN A 39 -5.52 -4.31 21.65
C GLN A 39 -3.99 -4.38 21.78
N ALA A 40 -3.27 -3.44 21.16
CA ALA A 40 -1.82 -3.36 21.24
C ALA A 40 -1.31 -3.26 22.71
N ARG A 41 -1.99 -2.46 23.53
CA ARG A 41 -1.69 -2.35 24.98
C ARG A 41 -1.94 -3.67 25.69
N ARG A 42 -3.08 -4.34 25.45
CA ARG A 42 -3.42 -5.65 26.04
C ARG A 42 -2.39 -6.72 25.66
N MET A 43 -1.86 -6.65 24.45
CA MET A 43 -0.82 -7.57 23.95
C MET A 43 0.59 -7.22 24.44
N GLY A 44 0.78 -6.12 25.15
CA GLY A 44 2.10 -5.67 25.59
C GLY A 44 3.04 -5.24 24.44
N LEU A 45 2.50 -4.73 23.33
CA LEU A 45 3.32 -4.31 22.20
C LEU A 45 4.19 -3.10 22.57
N SER A 46 5.36 -3.00 21.92
CA SER A 46 6.30 -1.90 22.16
C SER A 46 5.72 -0.55 21.77
N ALA A 47 6.28 0.53 22.34
CA ALA A 47 5.88 1.90 21.99
C ALA A 47 6.01 2.19 20.49
N GLY A 48 7.06 1.63 19.83
CA GLY A 48 7.24 1.75 18.38
C GLY A 48 6.12 1.08 17.59
N ALA A 49 5.69 -0.12 18.00
CA ALA A 49 4.57 -0.81 17.35
C ALA A 49 3.25 -0.05 17.56
N MET A 50 3.01 0.47 18.77
CA MET A 50 1.84 1.30 19.06
C MET A 50 1.84 2.60 18.25
N ALA A 51 3.00 3.23 18.04
CA ALA A 51 3.10 4.40 17.17
C ALA A 51 2.70 4.07 15.71
N VAL A 52 3.12 2.92 15.19
CA VAL A 52 2.69 2.47 13.84
C VAL A 52 1.17 2.28 13.79
N ILE A 53 0.58 1.57 14.75
CA ILE A 53 -0.87 1.35 14.80
C ILE A 53 -1.63 2.67 14.90
N GLY A 54 -1.15 3.61 15.71
CA GLY A 54 -1.80 4.91 15.91
C GLY A 54 -1.66 5.90 14.75
N GLN A 55 -0.69 5.70 13.86
CA GLN A 55 -0.30 6.72 12.88
C GLN A 55 -0.34 6.23 11.41
N HIS A 56 -0.70 4.97 11.13
CA HIS A 56 -0.62 4.42 9.77
C HIS A 56 -1.62 5.02 8.77
N HIS A 57 -2.57 5.81 9.23
CA HIS A 57 -3.48 6.59 8.41
C HIS A 57 -3.23 8.11 8.51
N GLU A 58 -2.19 8.52 9.21
CA GLU A 58 -1.78 9.91 9.21
C GLU A 58 -1.06 10.25 7.90
N HIS A 59 -1.20 11.50 7.45
CA HIS A 59 -0.55 12.02 6.25
C HIS A 59 0.46 13.10 6.61
N ALA A 60 1.54 13.22 5.84
CA ALA A 60 2.61 14.18 6.05
C ALA A 60 2.12 15.65 6.06
N ASP A 61 1.07 15.94 5.31
CA ASP A 61 0.44 17.26 5.24
C ASP A 61 -0.61 17.53 6.35
N GLY A 62 -0.89 16.54 7.21
CA GLY A 62 -1.90 16.63 8.27
C GLY A 62 -3.33 16.38 7.81
N SER A 63 -3.54 15.92 6.57
CA SER A 63 -4.88 15.58 6.06
C SER A 63 -5.37 14.19 6.49
N GLY A 64 -4.51 13.40 7.17
CA GLY A 64 -4.83 12.06 7.65
C GLY A 64 -5.68 12.04 8.92
N PHE A 65 -5.75 10.88 9.55
CA PHE A 65 -6.48 10.65 10.80
C PHE A 65 -5.73 9.66 11.71
N PRO A 66 -6.03 9.55 13.00
CA PRO A 66 -7.08 10.24 13.75
C PRO A 66 -6.67 11.60 14.32
N LEU A 67 -5.38 11.89 14.44
CA LEU A 67 -4.85 13.07 15.16
C LEU A 67 -4.44 14.21 14.23
N LYS A 68 -4.47 14.00 12.91
CA LYS A 68 -4.05 14.97 11.88
C LYS A 68 -2.63 15.47 12.11
N LEU A 69 -1.72 14.54 12.44
CA LEU A 69 -0.32 14.83 12.69
C LEU A 69 0.39 15.20 11.38
N LYS A 70 1.30 16.16 11.46
CA LYS A 70 2.19 16.50 10.35
C LYS A 70 3.49 15.69 10.41
N LEU A 71 4.23 15.73 9.29
CA LEU A 71 5.44 14.94 9.04
C LEU A 71 6.40 14.86 10.24
N GLU A 72 6.64 16.00 10.90
CA GLU A 72 7.62 16.13 11.98
C GLU A 72 7.23 15.31 13.23
N ARG A 73 5.95 15.01 13.38
CA ARG A 73 5.40 14.25 14.51
C ARG A 73 5.14 12.78 14.19
N LEU A 74 5.37 12.36 12.95
CA LEU A 74 5.15 10.98 12.52
C LEU A 74 6.41 10.13 12.77
N ALA A 75 6.23 8.97 13.40
CA ALA A 75 7.29 7.99 13.53
C ALA A 75 7.73 7.46 12.14
N ALA A 76 9.03 7.28 11.93
CA ALA A 76 9.54 6.83 10.63
C ALA A 76 8.91 5.52 10.16
N ALA A 77 8.74 4.54 11.05
CA ALA A 77 8.07 3.28 10.73
C ALA A 77 6.59 3.47 10.34
N ALA A 78 5.88 4.42 10.96
CA ALA A 78 4.49 4.72 10.62
C ALA A 78 4.38 5.34 9.21
N ARG A 79 5.30 6.22 8.82
CA ARG A 79 5.37 6.81 7.46
C ARG A 79 5.54 5.72 6.39
N ILE A 80 6.41 4.73 6.65
CA ILE A 80 6.62 3.59 5.75
C ILE A 80 5.34 2.78 5.63
N VAL A 81 4.72 2.43 6.77
CA VAL A 81 3.49 1.61 6.76
C VAL A 81 2.34 2.33 6.08
N ALA A 82 2.17 3.64 6.31
CA ALA A 82 1.15 4.46 5.63
C ALA A 82 1.30 4.42 4.10
N LEU A 83 2.53 4.57 3.60
CA LEU A 83 2.82 4.53 2.17
C LEU A 83 2.55 3.14 1.57
N VAL A 84 3.07 2.08 2.21
CA VAL A 84 2.90 0.70 1.74
C VAL A 84 1.43 0.28 1.79
N ASN A 85 0.72 0.62 2.87
CA ASN A 85 -0.71 0.34 3.01
C ASN A 85 -1.54 1.05 1.93
N ARG A 86 -1.21 2.31 1.59
CA ARG A 86 -1.89 3.00 0.49
C ARG A 86 -1.63 2.33 -0.85
N TYR A 87 -0.39 1.95 -1.12
CA TYR A 87 -0.03 1.21 -2.34
C TYR A 87 -0.78 -0.11 -2.44
N ASP A 88 -0.79 -0.89 -1.37
CA ASP A 88 -1.48 -2.18 -1.32
C ASP A 88 -2.98 -2.03 -1.56
N ASN A 89 -3.63 -1.06 -0.90
CA ASN A 89 -5.06 -0.77 -1.09
C ASN A 89 -5.42 -0.31 -2.52
N LEU A 90 -4.48 0.26 -3.26
CA LEU A 90 -4.68 0.60 -4.67
C LEU A 90 -4.58 -0.62 -5.58
N CYS A 91 -3.65 -1.54 -5.27
CA CYS A 91 -3.46 -2.76 -6.04
C CYS A 91 -4.48 -3.86 -5.67
N ASN A 92 -4.91 -3.91 -4.42
CA ASN A 92 -5.77 -4.96 -3.85
C ASN A 92 -7.00 -4.38 -3.14
N PRO A 93 -7.84 -3.57 -3.83
CA PRO A 93 -9.07 -3.06 -3.23
C PRO A 93 -10.10 -4.17 -3.03
N PRO A 94 -11.12 -3.96 -2.17
CA PRO A 94 -12.20 -4.94 -1.95
C PRO A 94 -12.93 -5.33 -3.24
N SER A 95 -13.12 -4.38 -4.16
CA SER A 95 -13.64 -4.64 -5.50
C SER A 95 -12.50 -4.72 -6.51
N LEU A 96 -12.28 -5.89 -7.08
CA LEU A 96 -11.24 -6.10 -8.10
C LEU A 96 -11.43 -5.22 -9.35
N ALA A 97 -12.66 -4.77 -9.63
CA ALA A 97 -12.91 -3.83 -10.72
C ALA A 97 -12.20 -2.48 -10.55
N ASN A 98 -11.88 -2.12 -9.31
CA ASN A 98 -11.16 -0.88 -8.98
C ASN A 98 -9.66 -1.09 -8.76
N ALA A 99 -9.15 -2.31 -8.95
CA ALA A 99 -7.74 -2.62 -8.77
C ALA A 99 -6.89 -1.92 -9.82
N LEU A 100 -5.88 -1.20 -9.36
CA LEU A 100 -4.86 -0.62 -10.22
C LEU A 100 -3.71 -1.61 -10.43
N THR A 101 -3.13 -1.58 -11.60
CA THR A 101 -1.85 -2.25 -11.80
C THR A 101 -0.77 -1.62 -10.91
N PRO A 102 0.29 -2.36 -10.55
CA PRO A 102 1.40 -1.81 -9.77
C PRO A 102 1.97 -0.50 -10.34
N HIS A 103 2.08 -0.40 -11.65
CA HIS A 103 2.55 0.80 -12.34
C HIS A 103 1.59 1.99 -12.18
N GLU A 104 0.29 1.77 -12.37
CA GLU A 104 -0.74 2.81 -12.18
C GLU A 104 -0.80 3.29 -10.74
N ALA A 105 -0.71 2.37 -9.77
CA ALA A 105 -0.69 2.70 -8.35
C ALA A 105 0.51 3.60 -7.99
N LEU A 106 1.72 3.28 -8.49
CA LEU A 106 2.91 4.12 -8.28
C LEU A 106 2.77 5.49 -8.94
N SER A 107 2.23 5.54 -10.16
CA SER A 107 1.98 6.78 -10.90
C SER A 107 0.98 7.68 -10.15
N LEU A 108 -0.09 7.10 -9.62
CA LEU A 108 -1.09 7.81 -8.83
C LEU A 108 -0.49 8.37 -7.53
N LEU A 109 0.29 7.56 -6.80
CA LEU A 109 0.98 7.99 -5.59
C LEU A 109 1.91 9.17 -5.85
N PHE A 110 2.65 9.14 -6.94
CA PHE A 110 3.55 10.22 -7.32
C PHE A 110 2.81 11.49 -7.75
N ALA A 111 1.76 11.35 -8.56
CA ALA A 111 1.08 12.49 -9.16
C ALA A 111 0.09 13.18 -8.20
N GLN A 112 -0.65 12.42 -7.40
CA GLN A 112 -1.79 12.94 -6.64
C GLN A 112 -1.58 12.92 -5.12
N ALA A 113 -0.78 11.99 -4.60
CA ALA A 113 -0.61 11.80 -3.17
C ALA A 113 0.76 12.27 -2.64
N ARG A 114 1.52 13.02 -3.44
CA ARG A 114 2.88 13.43 -3.09
C ARG A 114 2.97 14.25 -1.80
N SER A 115 2.00 15.10 -1.50
CA SER A 115 1.96 15.89 -0.27
C SER A 115 1.60 15.05 0.96
N GLN A 116 0.92 13.92 0.76
CA GLN A 116 0.45 13.04 1.83
C GLN A 116 1.56 12.16 2.42
N PHE A 117 2.68 11.98 1.71
CA PHE A 117 3.77 11.09 2.12
C PHE A 117 5.09 11.85 2.26
N ASP A 118 6.00 11.28 3.07
CA ASP A 118 7.38 11.73 3.13
C ASP A 118 8.03 11.60 1.74
N ALA A 119 8.45 12.72 1.17
CA ALA A 119 8.96 12.79 -0.20
C ALA A 119 10.19 11.89 -0.44
N ASN A 120 11.07 11.76 0.56
CA ASN A 120 12.26 10.92 0.46
C ASN A 120 11.88 9.43 0.48
N MET A 121 10.94 9.06 1.34
CA MET A 121 10.44 7.68 1.43
C MET A 121 9.67 7.30 0.17
N LEU A 122 8.80 8.19 -0.35
CA LEU A 122 8.06 7.96 -1.59
C LEU A 122 9.01 7.78 -2.78
N ASN A 123 10.00 8.65 -2.93
CA ASN A 123 10.98 8.54 -4.01
C ASN A 123 11.81 7.24 -3.90
N SER A 124 12.21 6.86 -2.68
CA SER A 124 12.94 5.61 -2.45
C SER A 124 12.08 4.38 -2.75
N PHE A 125 10.80 4.42 -2.37
CA PHE A 125 9.84 3.35 -2.64
C PHE A 125 9.63 3.17 -4.15
N ILE A 126 9.40 4.26 -4.90
CA ILE A 126 9.24 4.22 -6.36
C ILE A 126 10.51 3.67 -7.05
N ARG A 127 11.71 4.08 -6.60
CA ARG A 127 12.96 3.55 -7.15
C ARG A 127 13.13 2.05 -6.87
N MET A 128 12.76 1.60 -5.67
CA MET A 128 12.84 0.20 -5.27
C MET A 128 11.88 -0.67 -6.07
N MET A 129 10.65 -0.20 -6.28
CA MET A 129 9.63 -0.92 -7.04
C MET A 129 9.92 -0.94 -8.54
N GLY A 130 10.57 0.10 -9.07
CA GLY A 130 10.84 0.26 -10.49
C GLY A 130 9.60 0.62 -11.31
N VAL A 131 9.77 0.79 -12.62
CA VAL A 131 8.67 1.14 -13.54
C VAL A 131 7.70 -0.03 -13.70
N TYR A 132 8.22 -1.24 -13.74
CA TYR A 132 7.46 -2.49 -13.78
C TYR A 132 7.84 -3.33 -12.57
N PRO A 133 7.08 -3.25 -11.48
CA PRO A 133 7.36 -4.03 -10.27
C PRO A 133 7.33 -5.54 -10.53
N ALA A 134 8.09 -6.31 -9.74
CA ALA A 134 8.06 -7.77 -9.79
C ALA A 134 6.63 -8.27 -9.52
N GLY A 135 6.20 -9.29 -10.28
CA GLY A 135 4.82 -9.79 -10.29
C GLY A 135 3.89 -9.11 -11.28
N SER A 136 4.28 -7.99 -11.90
CA SER A 136 3.47 -7.35 -12.95
C SER A 136 3.43 -8.23 -14.20
N VAL A 137 2.24 -8.35 -14.81
CA VAL A 137 2.09 -8.94 -16.14
C VAL A 137 2.25 -7.83 -17.17
N VAL A 138 3.10 -8.05 -18.17
CA VAL A 138 3.40 -7.10 -19.24
C VAL A 138 3.25 -7.75 -20.60
N GLN A 139 2.82 -6.97 -21.59
CA GLN A 139 2.87 -7.37 -22.99
C GLN A 139 4.21 -6.91 -23.58
N LEU A 140 4.91 -7.80 -24.24
CA LEU A 140 6.17 -7.54 -24.91
C LEU A 140 5.91 -6.92 -26.30
N THR A 141 6.96 -6.36 -26.90
CA THR A 141 6.89 -5.75 -28.24
C THR A 141 6.62 -6.74 -29.38
N ASP A 142 6.72 -8.04 -29.10
CA ASP A 142 6.41 -9.15 -29.99
C ASP A 142 5.05 -9.82 -29.67
N ASP A 143 4.17 -9.10 -28.96
CA ASP A 143 2.82 -9.48 -28.55
C ASP A 143 2.74 -10.65 -27.54
N ARG A 144 3.85 -11.22 -27.09
CA ARG A 144 3.84 -12.23 -26.02
C ARG A 144 3.60 -11.58 -24.66
N TYR A 145 3.06 -12.35 -23.74
CA TYR A 145 2.91 -11.93 -22.35
C TYR A 145 4.04 -12.51 -21.49
N GLY A 146 4.48 -11.71 -20.52
CA GLY A 146 5.48 -12.11 -19.56
C GLY A 146 5.18 -11.56 -18.18
N MET A 147 5.66 -12.25 -17.16
CA MET A 147 5.61 -11.79 -15.77
C MET A 147 6.97 -11.20 -15.39
N VAL A 148 6.98 -10.01 -14.84
CA VAL A 148 8.20 -9.39 -14.32
C VAL A 148 8.69 -10.18 -13.11
N VAL A 149 9.90 -10.72 -13.21
CA VAL A 149 10.55 -11.50 -12.13
C VAL A 149 11.39 -10.61 -11.23
N SER A 150 12.09 -9.64 -11.82
CA SER A 150 12.89 -8.68 -11.07
C SER A 150 13.08 -7.36 -11.82
N VAL A 151 13.19 -6.29 -11.05
CA VAL A 151 13.50 -4.95 -11.60
C VAL A 151 14.97 -4.87 -11.98
N ASN A 152 15.27 -3.99 -12.94
CA ASN A 152 16.65 -3.68 -13.35
C ASN A 152 16.92 -2.21 -13.00
N SER A 153 17.63 -1.95 -11.90
CA SER A 153 17.93 -0.61 -11.42
C SER A 153 18.76 0.23 -12.40
N SER A 154 19.59 -0.41 -13.25
CA SER A 154 20.40 0.26 -14.27
C SER A 154 19.61 0.59 -15.53
N ARG A 155 18.55 -0.18 -15.81
CA ARG A 155 17.68 -0.03 -16.99
C ARG A 155 16.22 -0.25 -16.59
N PRO A 156 15.56 0.74 -15.95
CA PRO A 156 14.22 0.58 -15.36
C PRO A 156 13.13 0.13 -16.34
N LEU A 157 13.30 0.44 -17.63
CA LEU A 157 12.37 0.04 -18.70
C LEU A 157 12.68 -1.35 -19.30
N LYS A 158 13.70 -2.05 -18.78
CA LYS A 158 14.10 -3.39 -19.22
C LYS A 158 14.23 -4.33 -18.02
N PRO A 159 13.11 -4.67 -17.37
CA PRO A 159 13.11 -5.63 -16.28
C PRO A 159 13.45 -7.03 -16.78
N ARG A 160 13.74 -7.94 -15.88
CA ARG A 160 13.75 -9.38 -16.19
C ARG A 160 12.31 -9.88 -16.21
N VAL A 161 11.95 -10.55 -17.30
CA VAL A 161 10.62 -11.13 -17.47
C VAL A 161 10.72 -12.62 -17.73
N MET A 162 9.80 -13.38 -17.15
CA MET A 162 9.52 -14.76 -17.50
C MET A 162 8.41 -14.73 -18.55
N VAL A 163 8.74 -15.20 -19.76
CA VAL A 163 7.82 -15.14 -20.90
C VAL A 163 7.01 -16.43 -20.96
N HIS A 164 5.72 -16.32 -21.12
CA HIS A 164 4.87 -17.46 -21.40
C HIS A 164 5.06 -17.92 -22.86
N ASP A 165 5.54 -19.15 -23.04
CA ASP A 165 5.60 -19.82 -24.34
C ASP A 165 4.73 -21.08 -24.28
N PRO A 166 3.58 -21.11 -24.98
CA PRO A 166 2.69 -22.29 -24.96
C PRO A 166 3.31 -23.54 -25.59
N LYS A 167 4.45 -23.40 -26.27
CA LYS A 167 5.17 -24.52 -26.86
C LYS A 167 6.17 -25.21 -25.92
N VAL A 168 6.48 -24.55 -24.79
CA VAL A 168 7.39 -25.10 -23.77
C VAL A 168 6.53 -25.82 -22.71
N PRO A 169 6.78 -27.13 -22.45
CA PRO A 169 6.13 -27.84 -21.37
C PRO A 169 6.37 -27.16 -19.99
N ARG A 170 5.40 -27.30 -19.07
CA ARG A 170 5.48 -26.66 -17.72
C ARG A 170 6.66 -27.12 -16.88
N ASP A 171 7.14 -28.33 -17.12
CA ASP A 171 8.27 -28.98 -16.47
C ASP A 171 9.64 -28.57 -17.02
N GLU A 172 9.67 -27.84 -18.15
CA GLU A 172 10.90 -27.30 -18.79
C GLU A 172 10.96 -25.77 -18.78
N ALA A 173 10.00 -25.09 -18.12
CA ALA A 173 9.86 -23.63 -18.11
C ALA A 173 10.62 -22.93 -16.96
#